data_4f76cc00a5d8fde1725c13f32ba22c7b
#
_entry.id   4f76cc00a5d8fde1725c13f32ba22c7b
#
_cell.length_a   1.000
_cell.length_b   1.000
_cell.length_c   1.000
_cell.angle_alpha   90.00
_cell.angle_beta   90.00
_cell.angle_gamma   90.00
#
_symmetry.space_group_name_H-M   'P 1'
#
loop_
_entity.id
_entity.type
_entity.pdbx_description
1 polymer ?
#
loop_
_entity_poly.entity_id
_entity_poly.type
_entity_poly.pdbx_seq_one_letter_code
_entity_poly.pdbx_strand_id
1 'polypeptide(L)'
;MADSGERKTTVDKVFMKAFYLRDEALAEEYAKLVENYSTEKEIWEQKQKALESKLYKEIRAGKDCKATESELKRHLNKCPVPPQIRRTIFNETTIEGMLKYYSDSNRSFALVSSEGGIIFDGRAMSKLGILNSLWDGGSLFIDRKSSPGIILKDPRLTVSVMIQPDVYQKGFCTRKKELVKTSGHHARFLMCQPTSTQGTRIITGDNYSSQYQDLFEQRINELIDESLAMSGERRCLHFSPQAARIWTDY
;
A
#
# COMPACT_ATOMS: atom_id res chain seq x y z
N MET A 1 -20.70 9.34 -3.42
CA MET A 1 -20.64 10.83 -3.39
C MET A 1 -21.70 11.32 -2.41
N ALA A 2 -21.40 12.34 -1.61
CA ALA A 2 -22.37 12.93 -0.69
C ALA A 2 -21.96 14.38 -0.35
N ASP A 3 -22.95 15.23 -0.02
CA ASP A 3 -22.72 16.64 0.27
C ASP A 3 -21.94 16.89 1.58
N SER A 4 -21.57 18.15 1.82
CA SER A 4 -20.98 18.54 3.10
C SER A 4 -21.99 18.26 4.23
N GLY A 5 -21.51 17.84 5.42
CA GLY A 5 -22.37 17.52 6.55
C GLY A 5 -23.00 16.13 6.54
N GLU A 6 -22.78 15.30 5.51
CA GLU A 6 -23.30 13.91 5.43
C GLU A 6 -22.51 12.88 6.25
N ARG A 7 -21.73 13.31 7.24
CA ARG A 7 -20.95 12.46 8.16
C ARG A 7 -20.00 11.48 7.47
N LYS A 8 -19.54 11.79 6.24
CA LYS A 8 -18.57 10.96 5.50
C LYS A 8 -17.35 10.59 6.35
N THR A 9 -16.72 11.58 6.94
CA THR A 9 -15.52 11.38 7.77
C THR A 9 -15.79 10.56 9.04
N THR A 10 -17.00 10.68 9.62
CA THR A 10 -17.40 9.87 10.79
C THR A 10 -17.51 8.40 10.42
N VAL A 11 -18.16 8.12 9.29
CA VAL A 11 -18.31 6.76 8.76
C VAL A 11 -16.95 6.17 8.40
N ASP A 12 -16.12 6.93 7.69
CA ASP A 12 -14.75 6.54 7.32
C ASP A 12 -13.91 6.15 8.55
N LYS A 13 -13.92 6.99 9.59
CA LYS A 13 -13.19 6.70 10.84
C LYS A 13 -13.61 5.38 11.49
N VAL A 14 -14.89 5.03 11.45
CA VAL A 14 -15.37 3.77 12.00
C VAL A 14 -14.90 2.58 11.17
N PHE A 15 -15.10 2.61 9.86
CA PHE A 15 -14.78 1.47 8.99
C PHE A 15 -13.29 1.29 8.75
N MET A 16 -12.51 2.37 8.78
CA MET A 16 -11.07 2.32 8.51
C MET A 16 -10.21 2.15 9.76
N LYS A 17 -10.79 2.21 10.97
CA LYS A 17 -10.06 2.19 12.24
C LYS A 17 -9.13 0.97 12.37
N ALA A 18 -9.63 -0.23 12.11
CA ALA A 18 -8.83 -1.46 12.21
C ALA A 18 -7.60 -1.43 11.26
N PHE A 19 -7.76 -0.92 10.05
CA PHE A 19 -6.67 -0.81 9.09
C PHE A 19 -5.61 0.21 9.53
N TYR A 20 -6.01 1.38 10.04
CA TYR A 20 -5.07 2.38 10.53
C TYR A 20 -4.29 1.88 11.73
N LEU A 21 -4.96 1.28 12.71
CA LEU A 21 -4.30 0.71 13.88
C LEU A 21 -3.30 -0.39 13.50
N ARG A 22 -3.61 -1.18 12.47
CA ARG A 22 -2.69 -2.19 11.96
C ARG A 22 -1.47 -1.57 11.30
N ASP A 23 -1.64 -0.58 10.45
CA ASP A 23 -0.51 0.12 9.79
C ASP A 23 0.36 0.85 10.83
N GLU A 24 -0.23 1.43 11.89
CA GLU A 24 0.49 2.04 13.01
C GLU A 24 1.34 0.99 13.76
N ALA A 25 0.76 -0.15 14.11
CA ALA A 25 1.49 -1.23 14.78
C ALA A 25 2.66 -1.76 13.93
N LEU A 26 2.45 -1.91 12.61
CA LEU A 26 3.51 -2.31 11.68
C LEU A 26 4.62 -1.25 11.56
N ALA A 27 4.28 0.04 11.66
CA ALA A 27 5.26 1.11 11.67
C ALA A 27 6.11 1.13 12.95
N GLU A 28 5.50 0.83 14.11
CA GLU A 28 6.23 0.69 15.39
C GLU A 28 7.17 -0.51 15.37
N GLU A 29 6.71 -1.66 14.85
CA GLU A 29 7.55 -2.85 14.67
C GLU A 29 8.74 -2.55 13.76
N TYR A 30 8.47 -1.89 12.63
CA TYR A 30 9.51 -1.48 11.69
C TYR A 30 10.56 -0.55 12.32
N ALA A 31 10.15 0.39 13.17
CA ALA A 31 11.08 1.30 13.85
C ALA A 31 12.09 0.52 14.70
N LYS A 32 11.64 -0.51 15.43
CA LYS A 32 12.52 -1.41 16.21
C LYS A 32 13.47 -2.22 15.32
N LEU A 33 12.97 -2.71 14.18
CA LEU A 33 13.80 -3.44 13.22
C LEU A 33 14.87 -2.55 12.57
N VAL A 34 14.56 -1.28 12.32
CA VAL A 34 15.53 -0.29 11.78
C VAL A 34 16.64 -0.01 12.78
N GLU A 35 16.32 0.13 14.07
CA GLU A 35 17.30 0.34 15.12
C GLU A 35 18.29 -0.84 15.21
N ASN A 36 17.77 -2.06 15.24
CA ASN A 36 18.58 -3.28 15.24
C ASN A 36 19.45 -3.38 13.98
N TYR A 37 18.86 -3.16 12.81
CA TYR A 37 19.57 -3.16 11.54
C TYR A 37 20.70 -2.13 11.51
N SER A 38 20.46 -0.93 12.01
CA SER A 38 21.47 0.14 12.08
C SER A 38 22.70 -0.30 12.86
N THR A 39 22.48 -0.91 14.02
CA THR A 39 23.54 -1.45 14.88
C THR A 39 24.30 -2.61 14.20
N GLU A 40 23.56 -3.57 13.64
CA GLU A 40 24.17 -4.71 12.92
C GLU A 40 24.99 -4.25 11.72
N LYS A 41 24.49 -3.28 10.96
CA LYS A 41 25.15 -2.72 9.80
C LYS A 41 26.44 -2.00 10.19
N GLU A 42 26.43 -1.23 11.27
CA GLU A 42 27.60 -0.53 11.77
C GLU A 42 28.70 -1.52 12.19
N ILE A 43 28.34 -2.58 12.91
CA ILE A 43 29.27 -3.65 13.28
C ILE A 43 29.83 -4.35 12.03
N TRP A 44 28.98 -4.60 11.05
CA TRP A 44 29.35 -5.24 9.78
C TRP A 44 30.35 -4.36 9.01
N GLU A 45 30.10 -3.06 8.89
CA GLU A 45 30.99 -2.11 8.22
C GLU A 45 32.35 -1.98 8.92
N GLN A 46 32.38 -1.99 10.25
CA GLN A 46 33.64 -1.98 11.01
C GLN A 46 34.48 -3.24 10.77
N LYS A 47 33.85 -4.41 10.77
CA LYS A 47 34.52 -5.68 10.44
C LYS A 47 35.02 -5.70 9.01
N GLN A 48 34.26 -5.16 8.05
CA GLN A 48 34.68 -5.02 6.66
C GLN A 48 35.94 -4.19 6.56
N LYS A 49 35.98 -2.99 7.15
CA LYS A 49 37.14 -2.11 7.16
C LYS A 49 38.39 -2.78 7.78
N ALA A 50 38.22 -3.55 8.83
CA ALA A 50 39.30 -4.29 9.47
C ALA A 50 39.87 -5.37 8.54
N LEU A 51 39.01 -6.15 7.86
CA LEU A 51 39.45 -7.17 6.89
C LEU A 51 40.12 -6.56 5.66
N GLU A 52 39.57 -5.47 5.13
CA GLU A 52 40.18 -4.72 4.02
C GLU A 52 41.59 -4.19 4.38
N SER A 53 41.71 -3.61 5.59
CA SER A 53 43.01 -3.13 6.09
C SER A 53 44.02 -4.26 6.27
N LYS A 54 43.60 -5.43 6.79
CA LYS A 54 44.41 -6.62 6.91
C LYS A 54 44.88 -7.11 5.54
N LEU A 55 43.96 -7.25 4.60
CA LEU A 55 44.24 -7.67 3.22
C LEU A 55 45.22 -6.72 2.55
N TYR A 56 45.01 -5.41 2.66
CA TYR A 56 45.94 -4.40 2.12
C TYR A 56 47.37 -4.55 2.67
N LYS A 57 47.55 -4.77 3.99
CA LYS A 57 48.84 -4.98 4.61
C LYS A 57 49.52 -6.26 4.13
N GLU A 58 48.77 -7.35 3.95
CA GLU A 58 49.29 -8.63 3.45
C GLU A 58 49.78 -8.51 2.00
N ILE A 59 48.98 -7.88 1.13
CA ILE A 59 49.34 -7.61 -0.27
C ILE A 59 50.61 -6.77 -0.35
N ARG A 60 50.71 -5.69 0.44
CA ARG A 60 51.88 -4.81 0.44
C ARG A 60 53.13 -5.50 0.96
N ALA A 61 52.97 -6.48 1.84
CA ALA A 61 54.09 -7.27 2.38
C ALA A 61 54.45 -8.49 1.50
N GLY A 62 53.77 -8.69 0.36
CA GLY A 62 54.01 -9.84 -0.53
C GLY A 62 53.64 -11.20 0.08
N LYS A 63 52.75 -11.21 1.10
CA LYS A 63 52.28 -12.45 1.76
C LYS A 63 51.16 -13.11 0.98
N ASP A 64 50.96 -14.40 1.20
CA ASP A 64 49.75 -15.08 0.69
C ASP A 64 48.50 -14.54 1.38
N CYS A 65 47.60 -13.95 0.59
CA CYS A 65 46.37 -13.30 1.07
C CYS A 65 45.11 -14.12 0.84
N LYS A 66 45.19 -15.35 0.30
CA LYS A 66 44.02 -16.20 -0.06
C LYS A 66 43.09 -16.44 1.10
N ALA A 67 43.59 -16.62 2.31
CA ALA A 67 42.77 -16.83 3.51
C ALA A 67 41.95 -15.58 3.85
N THR A 68 42.62 -14.40 3.85
CA THR A 68 41.96 -13.12 4.14
C THR A 68 40.99 -12.72 3.04
N GLU A 69 41.28 -12.99 1.77
CA GLU A 69 40.34 -12.80 0.66
C GLU A 69 39.07 -13.66 0.81
N SER A 70 39.24 -14.94 1.19
CA SER A 70 38.13 -15.86 1.41
C SER A 70 37.28 -15.43 2.60
N GLU A 71 37.92 -14.91 3.65
CA GLU A 71 37.22 -14.36 4.82
C GLU A 71 36.45 -13.10 4.47
N LEU A 72 37.04 -12.17 3.70
CA LEU A 72 36.37 -10.96 3.22
C LEU A 72 35.20 -11.29 2.31
N LYS A 73 35.32 -12.20 1.33
CA LYS A 73 34.24 -12.66 0.48
C LYS A 73 33.07 -13.23 1.30
N ARG A 74 33.37 -14.06 2.32
CA ARG A 74 32.38 -14.62 3.21
C ARG A 74 31.67 -13.55 4.04
N HIS A 75 32.43 -12.53 4.47
CA HIS A 75 31.89 -11.40 5.20
C HIS A 75 30.95 -10.54 4.32
N LEU A 76 31.36 -10.23 3.09
CA LEU A 76 30.56 -9.45 2.12
C LEU A 76 29.23 -10.13 1.79
N ASN A 77 29.24 -11.47 1.69
CA ASN A 77 28.00 -12.24 1.46
C ASN A 77 27.02 -12.24 2.66
N LYS A 78 27.47 -11.78 3.85
CA LYS A 78 26.65 -11.67 5.06
C LYS A 78 26.24 -10.23 5.37
N CYS A 79 26.16 -9.37 4.34
CA CYS A 79 25.68 -8.02 4.52
C CYS A 79 24.27 -8.02 5.13
N PRO A 80 24.01 -7.28 6.21
CA PRO A 80 22.68 -7.16 6.78
C PRO A 80 21.70 -6.61 5.73
N VAL A 81 20.53 -7.21 5.66
CA VAL A 81 19.47 -6.79 4.73
C VAL A 81 18.61 -5.73 5.41
N PRO A 82 18.41 -4.56 4.79
CA PRO A 82 17.57 -3.53 5.38
C PRO A 82 16.12 -4.04 5.57
N PRO A 83 15.52 -3.78 6.73
CA PRO A 83 14.14 -4.15 6.95
C PRO A 83 13.22 -3.41 5.96
N GLN A 84 12.14 -4.06 5.57
CA GLN A 84 11.14 -3.48 4.69
C GLN A 84 9.93 -3.06 5.51
N ILE A 85 9.54 -1.79 5.38
CA ILE A 85 8.31 -1.31 6.01
C ILE A 85 7.10 -1.84 5.23
N ARG A 86 6.11 -2.34 5.96
CA ARG A 86 4.80 -2.70 5.41
C ARG A 86 3.84 -1.55 5.65
N ARG A 87 3.15 -1.15 4.62
CA ARG A 87 2.08 -0.15 4.70
C ARG A 87 1.05 -0.45 3.63
N THR A 88 -0.21 -0.43 4.02
CA THR A 88 -1.34 -0.75 3.14
C THR A 88 -2.15 0.48 2.79
N ILE A 89 -2.37 1.40 3.73
CA ILE A 89 -3.27 2.54 3.57
C ILE A 89 -2.51 3.81 3.23
N PHE A 90 -2.96 4.50 2.19
CA PHE A 90 -2.42 5.79 1.75
C PHE A 90 -3.56 6.79 1.57
N ASN A 91 -3.48 7.94 2.23
CA ASN A 91 -4.47 9.02 2.11
C ASN A 91 -4.03 10.03 1.05
N GLU A 92 -2.72 10.33 1.00
CA GLU A 92 -2.09 11.16 0.00
C GLU A 92 -0.72 10.56 -0.33
N THR A 93 -0.45 10.35 -1.62
CA THR A 93 0.83 9.79 -2.05
C THR A 93 1.08 10.05 -3.53
N THR A 94 2.32 9.80 -3.96
CA THR A 94 2.65 9.58 -5.37
C THR A 94 2.70 8.08 -5.64
N ILE A 95 2.58 7.67 -6.91
CA ILE A 95 2.78 6.26 -7.28
C ILE A 95 4.14 5.77 -6.77
N GLU A 96 5.18 6.58 -6.96
CA GLU A 96 6.53 6.28 -6.51
C GLU A 96 6.64 6.11 -4.99
N GLY A 97 5.94 6.97 -4.25
CA GLY A 97 5.87 6.89 -2.79
C GLY A 97 5.24 5.59 -2.31
N MET A 98 4.14 5.19 -2.94
CA MET A 98 3.43 3.95 -2.64
C MET A 98 4.27 2.71 -2.99
N LEU A 99 4.93 2.72 -4.15
CA LEU A 99 5.72 1.58 -4.62
C LEU A 99 6.97 1.29 -3.79
N LYS A 100 7.44 2.22 -2.96
CA LYS A 100 8.52 1.96 -1.99
C LYS A 100 8.15 0.89 -0.97
N TYR A 101 6.86 0.71 -0.72
CA TYR A 101 6.33 -0.27 0.22
C TYR A 101 6.02 -1.61 -0.42
N TYR A 102 6.21 -1.74 -1.74
CA TYR A 102 6.00 -2.99 -2.45
C TYR A 102 7.09 -4.00 -2.09
N SER A 103 6.67 -5.21 -1.75
CA SER A 103 7.55 -6.37 -1.54
C SER A 103 6.76 -7.65 -1.80
N ASP A 104 7.44 -8.78 -1.82
CA ASP A 104 6.74 -10.08 -1.96
C ASP A 104 5.75 -10.34 -0.82
N SER A 105 5.97 -9.75 0.34
CA SER A 105 5.08 -9.82 1.51
C SER A 105 4.09 -8.65 1.63
N ASN A 106 4.15 -7.64 0.74
CA ASN A 106 3.28 -6.47 0.75
C ASN A 106 2.94 -6.05 -0.68
N ARG A 107 1.97 -6.73 -1.28
CA ARG A 107 1.52 -6.51 -2.68
C ARG A 107 0.20 -5.74 -2.77
N SER A 108 -0.46 -5.51 -1.63
CA SER A 108 -1.78 -4.88 -1.58
C SER A 108 -1.68 -3.45 -1.06
N PHE A 109 -2.32 -2.54 -1.76
CA PHE A 109 -2.35 -1.11 -1.45
C PHE A 109 -3.78 -0.58 -1.50
N ALA A 110 -4.07 0.41 -0.67
CA ALA A 110 -5.34 1.12 -0.71
C ALA A 110 -5.11 2.63 -0.68
N LEU A 111 -5.66 3.33 -1.66
CA LEU A 111 -5.79 4.79 -1.65
C LEU A 111 -7.16 5.11 -1.04
N VAL A 112 -7.16 5.73 0.14
CA VAL A 112 -8.39 6.00 0.89
C VAL A 112 -8.46 7.47 1.26
N SER A 113 -9.58 8.11 0.97
CA SER A 113 -9.81 9.49 1.41
C SER A 113 -11.28 9.78 1.65
N SER A 114 -11.56 10.35 2.80
CA SER A 114 -12.86 10.96 3.11
C SER A 114 -13.04 12.35 2.46
N GLU A 115 -11.95 12.92 1.90
CA GLU A 115 -11.91 14.18 1.16
C GLU A 115 -11.31 13.95 -0.23
N GLY A 116 -12.13 13.43 -1.14
CA GLY A 116 -11.68 12.95 -2.45
C GLY A 116 -10.98 13.97 -3.34
N GLY A 117 -11.17 15.27 -3.10
CA GLY A 117 -10.43 16.33 -3.79
C GLY A 117 -8.91 16.12 -3.68
N ILE A 118 -8.40 15.72 -2.52
CA ILE A 118 -6.97 15.49 -2.27
C ILE A 118 -6.40 14.42 -3.21
N ILE A 119 -7.14 13.31 -3.39
CA ILE A 119 -6.70 12.23 -4.29
C ILE A 119 -6.81 12.66 -5.76
N PHE A 120 -7.95 13.27 -6.16
CA PHE A 120 -8.19 13.64 -7.55
C PHE A 120 -7.26 14.75 -8.04
N ASP A 121 -6.91 15.70 -7.18
CA ASP A 121 -5.91 16.75 -7.48
C ASP A 121 -4.47 16.27 -7.23
N GLY A 122 -4.32 15.16 -6.54
CA GLY A 122 -3.06 14.57 -6.15
C GLY A 122 -2.25 14.01 -7.33
N ARG A 123 -0.95 13.81 -7.08
CA ARG A 123 0.00 13.30 -8.09
C ARG A 123 -0.24 11.83 -8.46
N ALA A 124 -0.88 11.04 -7.59
CA ALA A 124 -1.20 9.65 -7.90
C ALA A 124 -2.10 9.54 -9.13
N MET A 125 -3.14 10.41 -9.22
CA MET A 125 -4.08 10.43 -10.34
C MET A 125 -3.48 10.96 -11.66
N SER A 126 -2.27 11.48 -11.65
CA SER A 126 -1.60 11.87 -12.90
C SER A 126 -1.12 10.69 -13.75
N LYS A 127 -1.08 9.47 -13.18
CA LYS A 127 -0.59 8.24 -13.84
C LYS A 127 -1.66 7.15 -13.87
N LEU A 128 -2.82 7.46 -14.45
CA LEU A 128 -3.99 6.57 -14.51
C LEU A 128 -3.69 5.19 -15.08
N GLY A 129 -2.82 5.10 -16.10
CA GLY A 129 -2.43 3.82 -16.68
C GLY A 129 -1.76 2.88 -15.65
N ILE A 130 -0.90 3.43 -14.79
CA ILE A 130 -0.28 2.63 -13.73
C ILE A 130 -1.31 2.22 -12.68
N LEU A 131 -2.20 3.13 -12.26
CA LEU A 131 -3.27 2.80 -11.30
C LEU A 131 -4.19 1.69 -11.85
N ASN A 132 -4.55 1.75 -13.13
CA ASN A 132 -5.34 0.72 -13.79
C ASN A 132 -4.61 -0.63 -13.78
N SER A 133 -3.32 -0.65 -14.13
CA SER A 133 -2.51 -1.87 -14.11
C SER A 133 -2.37 -2.46 -12.70
N LEU A 134 -2.23 -1.62 -11.68
CA LEU A 134 -2.20 -2.05 -10.28
C LEU A 134 -3.55 -2.63 -9.83
N TRP A 135 -4.66 -2.06 -10.32
CA TRP A 135 -6.00 -2.58 -10.04
C TRP A 135 -6.24 -3.91 -10.77
N ASP A 136 -5.82 -4.02 -12.03
CA ASP A 136 -5.95 -5.24 -12.83
C ASP A 136 -5.07 -6.38 -12.28
N GLY A 137 -4.01 -6.04 -11.52
CA GLY A 137 -3.13 -7.00 -10.86
C GLY A 137 -2.20 -7.75 -11.80
N GLY A 138 -2.00 -7.24 -13.01
CA GLY A 138 -1.00 -7.76 -13.95
C GLY A 138 0.43 -7.41 -13.50
N SER A 139 1.42 -8.17 -13.97
CA SER A 139 2.83 -7.80 -13.74
C SER A 139 3.13 -6.46 -14.38
N LEU A 140 3.77 -5.57 -13.64
CA LEU A 140 4.12 -4.23 -14.09
C LEU A 140 5.62 -3.99 -13.99
N PHE A 141 6.23 -3.55 -15.07
CA PHE A 141 7.65 -3.20 -15.15
C PHE A 141 7.78 -1.69 -15.14
N ILE A 142 8.52 -1.15 -14.18
CA ILE A 142 8.73 0.30 -14.03
C ILE A 142 10.22 0.58 -14.09
N ASP A 143 10.70 1.07 -15.21
CA ASP A 143 12.08 1.46 -15.41
C ASP A 143 12.27 2.95 -15.15
N ARG A 144 13.38 3.32 -14.54
CA ARG A 144 13.76 4.70 -14.24
C ARG A 144 15.22 4.94 -14.56
N LYS A 145 15.54 6.15 -15.02
CA LYS A 145 16.92 6.53 -15.35
C LYS A 145 17.87 6.52 -14.15
N SER A 146 17.35 6.77 -12.93
CA SER A 146 18.15 7.04 -11.72
C SER A 146 18.10 5.94 -10.66
N SER A 147 17.38 4.84 -10.92
CA SER A 147 17.26 3.73 -9.96
C SER A 147 17.06 2.41 -10.71
N PRO A 148 17.43 1.26 -10.11
CA PRO A 148 17.07 -0.03 -10.65
C PRO A 148 15.58 -0.13 -10.96
N GLY A 149 15.24 -0.79 -12.07
CA GLY A 149 13.85 -1.06 -12.42
C GLY A 149 13.14 -1.86 -11.33
N ILE A 150 11.85 -1.60 -11.16
CA ILE A 150 10.99 -2.30 -10.20
C ILE A 150 10.07 -3.23 -11.00
N ILE A 151 10.06 -4.50 -10.64
CA ILE A 151 9.13 -5.49 -11.18
C ILE A 151 8.08 -5.76 -10.11
N LEU A 152 6.84 -5.39 -10.40
CA LEU A 152 5.71 -5.68 -9.55
C LEU A 152 5.05 -6.96 -10.05
N LYS A 153 4.99 -7.97 -9.20
CA LYS A 153 4.30 -9.23 -9.48
C LYS A 153 3.01 -9.27 -8.69
N ASP A 154 1.89 -9.41 -9.37
CA ASP A 154 0.58 -9.52 -8.75
C ASP A 154 0.24 -8.38 -7.75
N PRO A 155 0.45 -7.10 -8.13
CA PRO A 155 0.07 -5.98 -7.28
C PRO A 155 -1.44 -5.90 -7.17
N ARG A 156 -1.94 -5.32 -6.07
CA ARG A 156 -3.38 -5.11 -5.83
C ARG A 156 -3.61 -3.70 -5.34
N LEU A 157 -4.52 -3.00 -5.99
CA LEU A 157 -4.89 -1.64 -5.60
C LEU A 157 -6.40 -1.55 -5.38
N THR A 158 -6.77 -1.05 -4.22
CA THR A 158 -8.13 -0.59 -3.93
C THR A 158 -8.13 0.93 -3.84
N VAL A 159 -9.15 1.57 -4.39
CA VAL A 159 -9.34 3.03 -4.27
C VAL A 159 -10.71 3.27 -3.64
N SER A 160 -10.74 3.87 -2.45
CA SER A 160 -11.97 4.25 -1.75
C SER A 160 -11.97 5.75 -1.50
N VAL A 161 -12.91 6.45 -2.13
CA VAL A 161 -12.92 7.92 -2.13
C VAL A 161 -14.32 8.43 -1.83
N MET A 162 -14.44 9.21 -0.78
CA MET A 162 -15.65 9.97 -0.47
C MET A 162 -15.48 11.40 -0.98
N ILE A 163 -16.34 11.82 -1.89
CA ILE A 163 -16.23 13.12 -2.56
C ILE A 163 -17.58 13.83 -2.61
N GLN A 164 -17.55 15.14 -2.60
CA GLN A 164 -18.73 15.97 -2.83
C GLN A 164 -19.07 15.98 -4.33
N PRO A 165 -20.36 15.96 -4.71
CA PRO A 165 -20.78 15.97 -6.12
C PRO A 165 -20.18 17.13 -6.90
N ASP A 166 -20.17 18.34 -6.35
CA ASP A 166 -19.61 19.53 -7.00
C ASP A 166 -18.10 19.42 -7.23
N VAL A 167 -17.36 18.89 -6.26
CA VAL A 167 -15.90 18.66 -6.37
C VAL A 167 -15.62 17.61 -7.43
N TYR A 168 -16.41 16.54 -7.42
CA TYR A 168 -16.32 15.50 -8.45
C TYR A 168 -16.58 16.08 -9.84
N GLN A 169 -17.67 16.85 -10.02
CA GLN A 169 -18.01 17.46 -11.31
C GLN A 169 -16.92 18.43 -11.78
N LYS A 170 -16.42 19.30 -10.91
CA LYS A 170 -15.33 20.23 -11.23
C LYS A 170 -14.03 19.51 -11.59
N GLY A 171 -13.62 18.54 -10.81
CA GLY A 171 -12.42 17.74 -11.05
C GLY A 171 -12.49 16.99 -12.39
N PHE A 172 -13.68 16.54 -12.80
CA PHE A 172 -13.91 15.87 -14.07
C PHE A 172 -14.25 16.82 -15.25
N CYS A 173 -14.42 18.12 -15.03
CA CYS A 173 -14.68 19.11 -16.10
C CYS A 173 -13.43 19.68 -16.76
N THR A 174 -12.23 19.37 -16.29
CA THR A 174 -10.95 19.81 -16.85
C THR A 174 -10.41 18.84 -17.93
N ARG A 175 -9.29 19.18 -18.59
CA ARG A 175 -8.59 18.28 -19.53
C ARG A 175 -8.29 16.89 -18.94
N LYS A 176 -8.11 16.78 -17.63
CA LYS A 176 -7.99 15.49 -16.91
C LYS A 176 -9.22 14.61 -17.07
N LYS A 177 -10.41 15.19 -17.30
CA LYS A 177 -11.68 14.48 -17.46
C LYS A 177 -11.72 13.57 -18.69
N GLU A 178 -11.23 14.04 -19.82
CA GLU A 178 -11.18 13.20 -21.03
C GLU A 178 -10.24 12.02 -20.83
N LEU A 179 -9.07 12.24 -20.23
CA LEU A 179 -8.12 11.16 -19.91
C LEU A 179 -8.72 10.13 -18.95
N VAL A 180 -9.46 10.55 -17.92
CA VAL A 180 -10.11 9.62 -16.97
C VAL A 180 -11.18 8.79 -17.66
N LYS A 181 -12.00 9.39 -18.54
CA LYS A 181 -13.02 8.68 -19.31
C LYS A 181 -12.42 7.73 -20.34
N THR A 182 -11.46 8.20 -21.14
CA THR A 182 -10.86 7.43 -22.23
C THR A 182 -9.90 6.35 -21.75
N SER A 183 -9.31 6.49 -20.55
CA SER A 183 -8.40 5.50 -19.96
C SER A 183 -9.12 4.28 -19.37
N GLY A 184 -10.45 4.25 -19.32
CA GLY A 184 -11.23 3.21 -18.66
C GLY A 184 -11.11 3.22 -17.12
N HIS A 185 -10.42 4.21 -16.53
CA HIS A 185 -10.24 4.31 -15.08
C HIS A 185 -11.58 4.44 -14.36
N HIS A 186 -12.45 5.28 -14.89
CA HIS A 186 -13.79 5.52 -14.32
C HIS A 186 -14.68 4.25 -14.31
N ALA A 187 -14.55 3.40 -15.32
CA ALA A 187 -15.31 2.15 -15.41
C ALA A 187 -14.95 1.13 -14.32
N ARG A 188 -13.84 1.33 -13.60
CA ARG A 188 -13.40 0.49 -12.49
C ARG A 188 -13.97 0.90 -11.14
N PHE A 189 -14.78 1.98 -11.09
CA PHE A 189 -15.37 2.48 -9.85
C PHE A 189 -16.83 2.09 -9.74
N LEU A 190 -17.20 1.59 -8.57
CA LEU A 190 -18.58 1.53 -8.13
C LEU A 190 -18.95 2.90 -7.53
N MET A 191 -19.90 3.57 -8.13
CA MET A 191 -20.32 4.92 -7.71
C MET A 191 -21.64 4.86 -6.98
N CYS A 192 -21.68 5.45 -5.79
CA CYS A 192 -22.87 5.58 -4.98
C CYS A 192 -23.11 7.04 -4.61
N GLN A 193 -24.35 7.49 -4.76
CA GLN A 193 -24.83 8.79 -4.29
C GLN A 193 -26.10 8.58 -3.50
N PRO A 194 -26.00 8.37 -2.16
CA PRO A 194 -27.16 8.17 -1.32
C PRO A 194 -28.00 9.45 -1.24
N THR A 195 -29.28 9.29 -0.96
CA THR A 195 -30.16 10.42 -0.62
C THR A 195 -29.70 11.08 0.67
N SER A 196 -29.70 12.41 0.68
CA SER A 196 -29.34 13.17 1.88
C SER A 196 -30.30 12.87 3.04
N THR A 197 -29.72 12.70 4.22
CA THR A 197 -30.47 12.56 5.48
C THR A 197 -30.38 13.83 6.35
N GLN A 198 -29.86 14.93 5.80
CA GLN A 198 -29.81 16.21 6.53
C GLN A 198 -31.22 16.69 6.84
N GLY A 199 -31.39 17.24 8.04
CA GLY A 199 -32.69 17.71 8.52
C GLY A 199 -33.65 16.64 9.06
N THR A 200 -33.37 15.35 8.80
CA THR A 200 -34.19 14.23 9.31
C THR A 200 -33.56 13.48 10.47
N ARG A 201 -32.33 13.84 10.83
CA ARG A 201 -31.56 13.13 11.87
C ARG A 201 -31.99 13.57 13.25
N ILE A 202 -32.40 12.60 14.06
CA ILE A 202 -32.67 12.80 15.48
C ILE A 202 -31.37 12.50 16.22
N ILE A 203 -30.87 13.45 17.02
CA ILE A 203 -29.76 13.25 17.93
C ILE A 203 -30.35 12.75 19.23
N THR A 204 -30.40 11.42 19.40
CA THR A 204 -30.69 10.80 20.68
C THR A 204 -29.38 10.72 21.46
N GLY A 205 -29.43 11.06 22.76
CA GLY A 205 -28.28 10.91 23.66
C GLY A 205 -27.95 9.46 24.02
N ASP A 206 -28.49 8.50 23.29
CA ASP A 206 -28.36 7.08 23.58
C ASP A 206 -26.92 6.62 23.30
N ASN A 207 -26.34 5.93 24.25
CA ASN A 207 -25.09 5.21 24.07
C ASN A 207 -25.32 4.08 23.07
N TYR A 208 -24.83 4.25 21.84
CA TYR A 208 -24.81 3.17 20.86
C TYR A 208 -23.97 2.00 21.40
N SER A 209 -24.52 0.80 21.33
CA SER A 209 -23.76 -0.40 21.61
C SER A 209 -22.59 -0.52 20.64
N SER A 210 -21.37 -0.61 21.14
CA SER A 210 -20.17 -0.82 20.31
C SER A 210 -20.09 -2.26 19.76
N GLN A 211 -20.94 -3.16 20.24
CA GLN A 211 -20.88 -4.59 19.96
C GLN A 211 -20.71 -4.94 18.46
N TYR A 212 -21.50 -4.32 17.59
CA TYR A 212 -21.39 -4.58 16.14
C TYR A 212 -20.13 -3.98 15.52
N GLN A 213 -19.69 -2.85 16.07
CA GLN A 213 -18.43 -2.25 15.65
C GLN A 213 -17.25 -3.14 16.05
N ASP A 214 -17.25 -3.65 17.26
CA ASP A 214 -16.21 -4.53 17.79
C ASP A 214 -16.15 -5.85 16.99
N LEU A 215 -17.29 -6.44 16.65
CA LEU A 215 -17.37 -7.62 15.78
C LEU A 215 -16.85 -7.32 14.36
N PHE A 216 -17.16 -6.15 13.83
CA PHE A 216 -16.65 -5.74 12.52
C PHE A 216 -15.12 -5.56 12.57
N GLU A 217 -14.58 -4.87 13.56
CA GLU A 217 -13.14 -4.66 13.75
C GLU A 217 -12.41 -6.01 13.91
N GLN A 218 -12.98 -6.93 14.72
CA GLN A 218 -12.45 -8.28 14.87
C GLN A 218 -12.40 -9.00 13.51
N ARG A 219 -13.51 -8.99 12.76
CA ARG A 219 -13.57 -9.69 11.46
C ARG A 219 -12.58 -9.10 10.44
N ILE A 220 -12.39 -7.78 10.43
CA ILE A 220 -11.39 -7.14 9.57
C ILE A 220 -9.97 -7.59 9.95
N ASN A 221 -9.65 -7.64 11.23
CA ASN A 221 -8.33 -8.12 11.69
C ASN A 221 -8.09 -9.58 11.28
N GLU A 222 -9.07 -10.46 11.45
CA GLU A 222 -8.99 -11.86 10.97
C GLU A 222 -8.70 -11.93 9.48
N LEU A 223 -9.41 -11.15 8.65
CA LEU A 223 -9.20 -11.11 7.20
C LEU A 223 -7.80 -10.58 6.81
N ILE A 224 -7.30 -9.59 7.53
CA ILE A 224 -5.94 -9.09 7.34
C ILE A 224 -4.92 -10.18 7.65
N ASP A 225 -5.07 -10.88 8.78
CA ASP A 225 -4.16 -11.94 9.20
C ASP A 225 -4.22 -13.14 8.23
N GLU A 226 -5.42 -13.54 7.78
CA GLU A 226 -5.59 -14.55 6.73
C GLU A 226 -4.88 -14.14 5.43
N SER A 227 -5.01 -12.88 5.02
CA SER A 227 -4.38 -12.34 3.82
C SER A 227 -2.85 -12.32 3.92
N LEU A 228 -2.30 -12.01 5.09
CA LEU A 228 -0.85 -12.00 5.33
C LEU A 228 -0.27 -13.42 5.40
N ALA A 229 -1.04 -14.38 5.89
CA ALA A 229 -0.63 -15.80 5.95
C ALA A 229 -0.67 -16.48 4.58
N MET A 230 -1.40 -15.92 3.60
CA MET A 230 -1.48 -16.50 2.25
C MET A 230 -0.17 -16.31 1.48
N SER A 231 0.38 -17.38 0.98
CA SER A 231 1.66 -17.45 0.23
C SER A 231 1.57 -16.97 -1.22
N GLY A 232 0.87 -15.88 -1.48
CA GLY A 232 0.98 -15.12 -2.74
C GLY A 232 0.13 -15.59 -3.93
N GLU A 233 -0.46 -16.77 -3.94
CA GLU A 233 -1.35 -17.19 -5.02
C GLU A 233 -2.75 -16.60 -4.86
N ARG A 234 -3.32 -16.10 -5.97
CA ARG A 234 -4.70 -15.61 -5.99
C ARG A 234 -5.68 -16.78 -5.88
N ARG A 235 -6.67 -16.65 -5.01
CA ARG A 235 -7.83 -17.54 -5.06
C ARG A 235 -8.67 -17.16 -6.29
N CYS A 236 -8.91 -18.13 -7.15
CA CYS A 236 -9.85 -18.00 -8.26
C CYS A 236 -11.26 -18.27 -7.74
N LEU A 237 -12.15 -17.29 -7.86
CA LEU A 237 -13.55 -17.43 -7.52
C LEU A 237 -14.34 -17.66 -8.81
N HIS A 238 -15.25 -18.63 -8.79
CA HIS A 238 -16.14 -18.91 -9.89
C HIS A 238 -17.58 -18.60 -9.46
N PHE A 239 -18.38 -18.10 -10.40
CA PHE A 239 -19.79 -17.94 -10.15
C PHE A 239 -20.46 -19.31 -9.93
N SER A 240 -21.32 -19.41 -8.92
CA SER A 240 -22.26 -20.53 -8.86
C SER A 240 -23.18 -20.47 -10.08
N PRO A 241 -23.81 -21.61 -10.47
CA PRO A 241 -24.77 -21.60 -11.60
C PRO A 241 -25.89 -20.57 -11.45
N GLN A 242 -26.34 -20.31 -10.20
CA GLN A 242 -27.34 -19.28 -9.91
C GLN A 242 -26.78 -17.86 -10.09
N ALA A 243 -25.59 -17.59 -9.58
CA ALA A 243 -24.94 -16.29 -9.74
C ALA A 243 -24.60 -16.00 -11.21
N ALA A 244 -24.19 -17.01 -11.99
CA ALA A 244 -23.92 -16.87 -13.42
C ALA A 244 -25.21 -16.51 -14.20
N ARG A 245 -26.35 -17.10 -13.86
CA ARG A 245 -27.63 -16.72 -14.46
C ARG A 245 -28.00 -15.26 -14.18
N ILE A 246 -27.94 -14.84 -12.90
CA ILE A 246 -28.20 -13.44 -12.53
C ILE A 246 -27.28 -12.48 -13.29
N TRP A 247 -26.00 -12.83 -13.44
CA TRP A 247 -25.04 -12.02 -14.18
C TRP A 247 -25.36 -11.92 -15.67
N THR A 248 -25.90 -12.98 -16.27
CA THR A 248 -26.25 -13.02 -17.70
C THR A 248 -27.54 -12.24 -17.99
N ASP A 249 -28.47 -12.22 -17.02
CA ASP A 249 -29.76 -11.55 -17.15
C ASP A 249 -29.70 -10.05 -16.80
N TYR A 250 -28.57 -9.57 -16.26
CA TYR A 250 -28.32 -8.17 -15.91
C TYR A 250 -27.65 -7.42 -17.05
#